data_bfd336b915d48b807a537ddc245170f2
#
_entry.id   bfd336b915d48b807a537ddc245170f2
#
_cell.length_a   1.000
_cell.length_b   1.000
_cell.length_c   1.000
_cell.angle_alpha   90.00
_cell.angle_beta   90.00
_cell.angle_gamma   90.00
#
_symmetry.space_group_name_H-M   'P 1'
#
loop_
_entity.id
_entity.type
_entity.pdbx_description
1 polymer ?
#
loop_
_entity_poly.entity_id
_entity_poly.type
_entity_poly.pdbx_seq_one_letter_code
_entity_poly.pdbx_strand_id
1 'polypeptide(L)'
;MKKIVIAGGDKRMSCLAELLFNSGYSFASYAVNGGLTKDEFLCYLRENNNILLILPLPVSRDKIHLNTGKAFEDVRLSEIGECLGKSDTVAGGIIGDSLTVLSANGTKVYDYYDEEFITDNARLTAQCLKFVLNKNGIYDFSGKKTAITGYGRTAKAIAEFMKENGAKVLITARDPHALADAVKKGYSICLLRDYDCIAHDADILINTVPAEIIDKNILSRLRKDVLLIDIASPPFGVDIGLADSYGINAVRALGLPGKYAPEEAGRLIFKKAQPLL
;
A
#
# COMPACT_ATOMS: atom_id res chain seq x y z
N MET A 1 30.49 8.75 -7.66
CA MET A 1 29.08 8.54 -8.06
C MET A 1 28.66 7.18 -7.50
N LYS A 2 27.47 7.08 -6.90
CA LYS A 2 26.96 5.79 -6.42
C LYS A 2 26.57 4.88 -7.57
N LYS A 3 26.77 3.57 -7.39
CA LYS A 3 26.26 2.55 -8.31
C LYS A 3 24.83 2.24 -7.90
N ILE A 4 23.89 2.54 -8.78
CA ILE A 4 22.47 2.37 -8.49
C ILE A 4 22.06 0.94 -8.84
N VAL A 5 21.36 0.27 -7.94
CA VAL A 5 20.76 -1.05 -8.15
C VAL A 5 19.29 -1.01 -7.73
N ILE A 6 18.40 -1.51 -8.56
CA ILE A 6 16.98 -1.63 -8.25
C ILE A 6 16.66 -3.11 -8.15
N ALA A 7 16.00 -3.54 -7.08
CA ALA A 7 15.69 -4.95 -6.93
C ALA A 7 14.26 -5.20 -6.42
N GLY A 8 13.58 -6.16 -7.05
CA GLY A 8 12.28 -6.68 -6.64
C GLY A 8 11.09 -5.76 -6.94
N GLY A 9 9.94 -6.10 -6.36
CA GLY A 9 8.72 -5.31 -6.41
C GLY A 9 7.74 -5.68 -7.50
N ASP A 10 6.93 -4.71 -7.85
CA ASP A 10 5.89 -4.79 -8.87
C ASP A 10 6.09 -3.66 -9.91
N LYS A 11 5.08 -3.38 -10.72
CA LYS A 11 5.12 -2.34 -11.77
C LYS A 11 5.62 -0.97 -11.28
N ARG A 12 5.51 -0.65 -10.00
CA ARG A 12 6.06 0.59 -9.42
C ARG A 12 7.56 0.67 -9.59
N MET A 13 8.26 -0.46 -9.41
CA MET A 13 9.71 -0.52 -9.58
C MET A 13 10.13 -0.45 -11.04
N SER A 14 9.31 -0.98 -11.96
CA SER A 14 9.50 -0.79 -13.41
C SER A 14 9.39 0.69 -13.78
N CYS A 15 8.37 1.39 -13.28
CA CYS A 15 8.21 2.82 -13.53
C CYS A 15 9.33 3.65 -12.86
N LEU A 16 9.82 3.25 -11.69
CA LEU A 16 11.00 3.84 -11.07
C LEU A 16 12.24 3.69 -11.98
N ALA A 17 12.45 2.50 -12.57
CA ALA A 17 13.54 2.24 -13.49
C ALA A 17 13.50 3.17 -14.71
N GLU A 18 12.31 3.35 -15.29
CA GLU A 18 12.09 4.28 -16.41
C GLU A 18 12.36 5.74 -16.01
N LEU A 19 11.94 6.15 -14.81
CA LEU A 19 12.20 7.51 -14.31
C LEU A 19 13.72 7.75 -14.10
N LEU A 20 14.44 6.78 -13.54
CA LEU A 20 15.90 6.87 -13.39
C LEU A 20 16.59 6.96 -14.74
N PHE A 21 16.23 6.10 -15.69
CA PHE A 21 16.78 6.12 -17.04
C PHE A 21 16.54 7.46 -17.74
N ASN A 22 15.29 7.96 -17.72
CA ASN A 22 14.94 9.25 -18.33
C ASN A 22 15.60 10.45 -17.64
N SER A 23 16.01 10.28 -16.38
CA SER A 23 16.79 11.28 -15.63
C SER A 23 18.30 11.17 -15.83
N GLY A 24 18.76 10.29 -16.73
CA GLY A 24 20.18 10.14 -17.10
C GLY A 24 20.98 9.25 -16.13
N TYR A 25 20.33 8.51 -15.23
CA TYR A 25 21.01 7.57 -14.34
C TYR A 25 21.20 6.20 -14.99
N SER A 26 22.40 5.65 -14.87
CA SER A 26 22.65 4.23 -15.17
C SER A 26 22.45 3.39 -13.92
N PHE A 27 21.84 2.22 -14.06
CA PHE A 27 21.57 1.31 -12.96
C PHE A 27 21.62 -0.15 -13.42
N ALA A 28 21.87 -1.06 -12.46
CA ALA A 28 21.60 -2.49 -12.61
C ALA A 28 20.22 -2.81 -11.99
N SER A 29 19.58 -3.90 -12.43
CA SER A 29 18.30 -4.31 -11.87
C SER A 29 18.22 -5.82 -11.67
N TYR A 30 17.47 -6.24 -10.64
CA TYR A 30 17.09 -7.63 -10.40
C TYR A 30 15.58 -7.72 -10.18
N ALA A 31 14.94 -8.69 -10.83
CA ALA A 31 13.49 -8.88 -10.78
C ALA A 31 12.66 -7.64 -11.19
N VAL A 32 13.25 -6.79 -12.05
CA VAL A 32 12.64 -5.60 -12.64
C VAL A 32 12.96 -5.59 -14.13
N ASN A 33 11.96 -5.71 -14.99
CA ASN A 33 12.06 -5.59 -16.45
C ASN A 33 13.20 -6.43 -17.10
N GLY A 34 13.40 -7.69 -16.65
CA GLY A 34 14.37 -8.59 -17.27
C GLY A 34 15.84 -8.28 -16.95
N GLY A 35 16.13 -7.74 -15.78
CA GLY A 35 17.49 -7.47 -15.29
C GLY A 35 18.35 -8.72 -15.03
N LEU A 36 19.29 -8.60 -14.12
CA LEU A 36 20.23 -9.67 -13.73
C LEU A 36 19.50 -10.93 -13.23
N THR A 37 20.11 -12.08 -13.39
CA THR A 37 19.75 -13.31 -12.66
C THR A 37 20.08 -13.15 -11.17
N LYS A 38 19.61 -14.09 -10.33
CA LYS A 38 19.92 -14.08 -8.90
C LYS A 38 21.42 -14.07 -8.63
N ASP A 39 22.14 -14.97 -9.29
CA ASP A 39 23.59 -15.13 -9.08
C ASP A 39 24.36 -13.90 -9.57
N GLU A 40 24.00 -13.36 -10.73
CA GLU A 40 24.59 -12.12 -11.24
C GLU A 40 24.30 -10.92 -10.32
N PHE A 41 23.10 -10.84 -9.75
CA PHE A 41 22.74 -9.78 -8.81
C PHE A 41 23.57 -9.85 -7.53
N LEU A 42 23.67 -11.02 -6.91
CA LEU A 42 24.46 -11.20 -5.69
C LEU A 42 25.97 -11.03 -5.96
N CYS A 43 26.45 -11.49 -7.11
CA CYS A 43 27.83 -11.26 -7.56
C CYS A 43 28.09 -9.76 -7.75
N TYR A 44 27.19 -9.05 -8.43
CA TYR A 44 27.28 -7.61 -8.62
C TYR A 44 27.37 -6.83 -7.30
N LEU A 45 26.56 -7.21 -6.29
CA LEU A 45 26.61 -6.59 -4.95
C LEU A 45 27.96 -6.85 -4.24
N ARG A 46 28.52 -8.06 -4.36
CA ARG A 46 29.83 -8.41 -3.73
C ARG A 46 31.02 -7.73 -4.38
N GLU A 47 31.01 -7.63 -5.70
CA GLU A 47 32.16 -7.12 -6.46
C GLU A 47 32.21 -5.60 -6.52
N ASN A 48 31.15 -4.91 -6.08
CA ASN A 48 31.05 -3.47 -6.15
C ASN A 48 30.94 -2.87 -4.75
N ASN A 49 31.23 -1.58 -4.66
CA ASN A 49 31.08 -0.77 -3.46
C ASN A 49 30.41 0.56 -3.79
N ASN A 50 30.06 1.33 -2.78
CA ASN A 50 29.34 2.59 -2.92
C ASN A 50 28.00 2.41 -3.68
N ILE A 51 27.28 1.33 -3.34
CA ILE A 51 26.00 0.97 -3.94
C ILE A 51 24.87 1.76 -3.27
N LEU A 52 23.92 2.24 -4.08
CA LEU A 52 22.58 2.58 -3.65
C LEU A 52 21.62 1.48 -4.12
N LEU A 53 21.24 0.61 -3.21
CA LEU A 53 20.26 -0.45 -3.48
C LEU A 53 18.86 0.05 -3.13
N ILE A 54 17.98 0.14 -4.14
CA ILE A 54 16.59 0.56 -3.98
C ILE A 54 15.69 -0.67 -4.01
N LEU A 55 15.01 -0.92 -2.90
CA LEU A 55 14.13 -2.04 -2.64
C LEU A 55 12.65 -1.62 -2.70
N PRO A 56 11.72 -2.57 -2.88
CA PRO A 56 10.29 -2.26 -3.06
C PRO A 56 9.56 -1.89 -1.77
N LEU A 57 8.27 -1.66 -1.91
CA LEU A 57 7.30 -1.42 -0.84
C LEU A 57 6.20 -2.50 -0.87
N PRO A 58 6.09 -3.39 0.15
CA PRO A 58 7.07 -3.61 1.22
C PRO A 58 8.34 -4.28 0.71
N VAL A 59 9.45 -4.13 1.43
CA VAL A 59 10.72 -4.82 1.11
C VAL A 59 10.54 -6.33 1.12
N SER A 60 9.78 -6.83 2.09
CA SER A 60 9.47 -8.25 2.26
C SER A 60 8.01 -8.44 2.69
N ARG A 61 7.42 -9.59 2.36
CA ARG A 61 6.08 -9.99 2.82
C ARG A 61 6.12 -11.04 3.90
N ASP A 62 7.15 -11.86 3.92
CA ASP A 62 7.37 -12.97 4.84
C ASP A 62 8.51 -12.71 5.85
N LYS A 63 9.13 -11.52 5.76
CA LYS A 63 10.29 -11.09 6.58
C LYS A 63 11.60 -11.81 6.27
N ILE A 64 11.62 -12.72 5.31
CA ILE A 64 12.75 -13.56 4.95
C ILE A 64 13.25 -13.24 3.55
N HIS A 65 12.33 -13.17 2.59
CA HIS A 65 12.67 -13.01 1.18
C HIS A 65 12.37 -11.59 0.67
N LEU A 66 13.16 -11.15 -0.29
CA LEU A 66 12.87 -9.94 -1.04
C LEU A 66 11.51 -10.08 -1.72
N ASN A 67 10.68 -9.05 -1.61
CA ASN A 67 9.39 -9.03 -2.30
C ASN A 67 9.60 -8.89 -3.81
N THR A 68 9.50 -9.99 -4.54
CA THR A 68 9.60 -10.06 -6.01
C THR A 68 8.28 -10.52 -6.62
N GLY A 69 8.16 -10.45 -7.95
CA GLY A 69 7.08 -11.12 -8.66
C GLY A 69 7.29 -12.64 -8.71
N LYS A 70 6.20 -13.40 -8.85
CA LYS A 70 6.23 -14.88 -8.88
C LYS A 70 7.09 -15.51 -9.99
N ALA A 71 7.52 -14.73 -10.97
CA ALA A 71 8.33 -15.21 -12.10
C ALA A 71 9.84 -15.16 -11.83
N PHE A 72 10.27 -14.71 -10.64
CA PHE A 72 11.67 -14.55 -10.29
C PHE A 72 12.05 -15.48 -9.15
N GLU A 73 13.32 -15.86 -9.12
CA GLU A 73 13.86 -16.67 -8.02
C GLU A 73 13.82 -15.90 -6.69
N ASP A 74 13.61 -16.64 -5.61
CA ASP A 74 13.61 -16.06 -4.27
C ASP A 74 15.05 -15.73 -3.84
N VAL A 75 15.24 -14.50 -3.35
CA VAL A 75 16.49 -14.04 -2.73
C VAL A 75 16.19 -13.71 -1.27
N ARG A 76 16.99 -14.28 -0.36
CA ARG A 76 16.86 -13.97 1.05
C ARG A 76 17.46 -12.61 1.35
N LEU A 77 16.84 -11.87 2.25
CA LEU A 77 17.39 -10.58 2.70
C LEU A 77 18.75 -10.73 3.38
N SER A 78 19.02 -11.90 4.00
CA SER A 78 20.34 -12.22 4.55
C SER A 78 21.43 -12.33 3.48
N GLU A 79 21.13 -12.97 2.32
CA GLU A 79 22.07 -13.05 1.19
C GLU A 79 22.41 -11.65 0.66
N ILE A 80 21.43 -10.74 0.63
CA ILE A 80 21.65 -9.33 0.26
C ILE A 80 22.51 -8.63 1.30
N GLY A 81 22.17 -8.75 2.59
CA GLY A 81 22.89 -8.09 3.68
C GLY A 81 24.35 -8.53 3.77
N GLU A 82 24.67 -9.82 3.51
CA GLU A 82 26.02 -10.35 3.46
C GLU A 82 26.88 -9.78 2.32
N CYS A 83 26.24 -9.34 1.24
CA CYS A 83 26.93 -8.75 0.08
C CYS A 83 27.21 -7.25 0.22
N LEU A 84 26.61 -6.58 1.19
CA LEU A 84 26.69 -5.12 1.37
C LEU A 84 27.62 -4.74 2.52
N GLY A 85 28.13 -3.53 2.53
CA GLY A 85 29.05 -3.02 3.54
C GLY A 85 28.86 -1.55 3.89
N LYS A 86 29.80 -0.99 4.67
CA LYS A 86 29.71 0.38 5.25
C LYS A 86 29.61 1.50 4.22
N SER A 87 30.12 1.27 3.01
CA SER A 87 30.04 2.27 1.92
C SER A 87 28.69 2.28 1.22
N ASP A 88 27.87 1.26 1.44
CA ASP A 88 26.63 1.05 0.72
C ASP A 88 25.43 1.64 1.45
N THR A 89 24.38 1.91 0.69
CA THR A 89 23.11 2.43 1.18
C THR A 89 21.97 1.58 0.63
N VAL A 90 21.05 1.18 1.49
CA VAL A 90 19.80 0.53 1.12
C VAL A 90 18.65 1.52 1.35
N ALA A 91 17.81 1.70 0.35
CA ALA A 91 16.56 2.44 0.48
C ALA A 91 15.39 1.47 0.22
N GLY A 92 14.46 1.32 1.14
CA GLY A 92 13.31 0.42 1.00
C GLY A 92 12.08 0.97 1.68
N GLY A 93 10.91 0.40 1.43
CA GLY A 93 9.68 0.81 2.12
C GLY A 93 9.15 -0.28 3.06
N ILE A 94 8.75 0.10 4.28
CA ILE A 94 8.33 -0.82 5.34
C ILE A 94 9.44 -1.84 5.62
N ILE A 95 10.61 -1.34 5.97
CA ILE A 95 11.80 -2.17 6.23
C ILE A 95 11.61 -3.00 7.50
N GLY A 96 11.14 -2.37 8.59
CA GLY A 96 10.79 -3.05 9.85
C GLY A 96 11.87 -4.03 10.32
N ASP A 97 11.48 -5.28 10.57
CA ASP A 97 12.37 -6.34 11.06
C ASP A 97 13.54 -6.67 10.12
N SER A 98 13.42 -6.32 8.82
CA SER A 98 14.47 -6.51 7.82
C SER A 98 15.68 -5.59 8.05
N LEU A 99 15.54 -4.55 8.87
CA LEU A 99 16.61 -3.59 9.19
C LEU A 99 17.86 -4.28 9.71
N THR A 100 17.71 -5.17 10.68
CA THR A 100 18.84 -5.88 11.33
C THR A 100 19.67 -6.66 10.33
N VAL A 101 19.01 -7.34 9.41
CA VAL A 101 19.67 -8.19 8.41
C VAL A 101 20.37 -7.33 7.34
N LEU A 102 19.71 -6.27 6.85
CA LEU A 102 20.24 -5.40 5.80
C LEU A 102 21.37 -4.49 6.31
N SER A 103 21.42 -4.20 7.61
CA SER A 103 22.46 -3.36 8.23
C SER A 103 23.59 -4.13 8.91
N ALA A 104 23.60 -5.47 8.82
CA ALA A 104 24.51 -6.33 9.57
C ALA A 104 26.01 -6.00 9.42
N ASN A 105 26.43 -5.58 8.22
CA ASN A 105 27.81 -5.20 7.90
C ASN A 105 28.06 -3.66 7.97
N GLY A 106 27.19 -2.94 8.66
CA GLY A 106 27.29 -1.50 8.82
C GLY A 106 26.75 -0.70 7.62
N THR A 107 26.02 -1.35 6.73
CA THR A 107 25.29 -0.71 5.62
C THR A 107 24.30 0.32 6.16
N LYS A 108 24.24 1.49 5.50
CA LYS A 108 23.25 2.52 5.83
C LYS A 108 21.89 2.11 5.27
N VAL A 109 20.86 2.12 6.11
CA VAL A 109 19.50 1.72 5.71
C VAL A 109 18.56 2.89 5.90
N TYR A 110 17.83 3.23 4.84
CA TYR A 110 16.86 4.31 4.79
C TYR A 110 15.47 3.75 4.48
N ASP A 111 14.54 3.90 5.42
CA ASP A 111 13.13 3.58 5.19
C ASP A 111 12.43 4.79 4.59
N TYR A 112 12.07 4.71 3.30
CA TYR A 112 11.38 5.81 2.64
C TYR A 112 9.87 5.85 2.93
N TYR A 113 9.36 4.91 3.74
CA TYR A 113 7.95 4.88 4.16
C TYR A 113 7.73 5.81 5.36
N ASP A 114 8.11 7.08 5.21
CA ASP A 114 7.93 8.16 6.17
C ASP A 114 6.53 8.81 6.09
N GLU A 115 6.24 9.75 6.97
CA GLU A 115 4.93 10.41 7.07
C GLU A 115 4.50 11.11 5.76
N GLU A 116 5.42 11.71 5.03
CA GLU A 116 5.14 12.34 3.75
C GLU A 116 4.75 11.29 2.71
N PHE A 117 5.56 10.23 2.57
CA PHE A 117 5.27 9.12 1.66
C PHE A 117 3.93 8.45 2.00
N ILE A 118 3.68 8.17 3.28
CA ILE A 118 2.42 7.55 3.74
C ILE A 118 1.22 8.41 3.35
N THR A 119 1.33 9.73 3.53
CA THR A 119 0.26 10.67 3.18
C THR A 119 0.00 10.69 1.68
N ASP A 120 1.04 10.82 0.86
CA ASP A 120 0.92 10.85 -0.59
C ASP A 120 0.41 9.52 -1.15
N ASN A 121 0.89 8.38 -0.60
CA ASN A 121 0.41 7.05 -0.98
C ASN A 121 -1.05 6.80 -0.56
N ALA A 122 -1.49 7.37 0.57
CA ALA A 122 -2.90 7.30 0.99
C ALA A 122 -3.82 8.09 0.05
N ARG A 123 -3.40 9.28 -0.39
CA ARG A 123 -4.14 10.06 -1.41
C ARG A 123 -4.23 9.30 -2.74
N LEU A 124 -3.12 8.73 -3.19
CA LEU A 124 -3.09 7.93 -4.40
C LEU A 124 -3.98 6.68 -4.29
N THR A 125 -3.99 6.04 -3.11
CA THR A 125 -4.90 4.91 -2.81
C THR A 125 -6.36 5.33 -2.94
N ALA A 126 -6.72 6.49 -2.39
CA ALA A 126 -8.09 7.05 -2.50
C ALA A 126 -8.49 7.32 -3.95
N GLN A 127 -7.61 7.94 -4.75
CA GLN A 127 -7.85 8.18 -6.17
C GLN A 127 -8.02 6.89 -6.97
N CYS A 128 -7.24 5.85 -6.64
CA CYS A 128 -7.34 4.53 -7.28
C CYS A 128 -8.63 3.79 -6.93
N LEU A 129 -9.33 4.17 -5.86
CA LEU A 129 -10.60 3.55 -5.45
C LEU A 129 -11.66 3.63 -6.55
N LYS A 130 -11.66 4.70 -7.36
CA LYS A 130 -12.56 4.85 -8.51
C LYS A 130 -12.54 3.65 -9.45
N PHE A 131 -11.38 3.02 -9.66
CA PHE A 131 -11.26 1.86 -10.54
C PHE A 131 -11.94 0.63 -9.94
N VAL A 132 -11.92 0.48 -8.61
CA VAL A 132 -12.64 -0.58 -7.92
C VAL A 132 -14.14 -0.34 -7.99
N LEU A 133 -14.59 0.88 -7.74
CA LEU A 133 -15.99 1.29 -7.86
C LEU A 133 -16.52 1.03 -9.28
N ASN A 134 -15.81 1.49 -10.30
CA ASN A 134 -16.19 1.31 -11.70
C ASN A 134 -16.30 -0.17 -12.10
N LYS A 135 -15.36 -1.02 -11.66
CA LYS A 135 -15.42 -2.47 -11.91
C LYS A 135 -16.64 -3.15 -11.28
N ASN A 136 -17.21 -2.52 -10.25
CA ASN A 136 -18.41 -3.01 -9.57
C ASN A 136 -19.67 -2.23 -9.97
N GLY A 137 -19.64 -1.54 -11.12
CA GLY A 137 -20.81 -0.88 -11.70
C GLY A 137 -21.14 0.48 -11.08
N ILE A 138 -20.29 1.04 -10.22
CA ILE A 138 -20.47 2.36 -9.62
C ILE A 138 -19.57 3.36 -10.35
N TYR A 139 -20.12 4.05 -11.33
CA TYR A 139 -19.41 5.06 -12.14
C TYR A 139 -19.58 6.47 -11.60
N ASP A 140 -20.71 6.72 -10.93
CA ASP A 140 -21.02 7.97 -10.24
C ASP A 140 -21.41 7.65 -8.80
N PHE A 141 -20.70 8.24 -7.85
CA PHE A 141 -20.99 8.10 -6.42
C PHE A 141 -21.47 9.39 -5.78
N SER A 142 -21.86 10.40 -6.61
CA SER A 142 -22.53 11.61 -6.14
C SER A 142 -23.86 11.25 -5.46
N GLY A 143 -24.07 11.77 -4.26
CA GLY A 143 -25.23 11.48 -3.41
C GLY A 143 -25.22 10.08 -2.75
N LYS A 144 -24.31 9.17 -3.14
CA LYS A 144 -24.18 7.84 -2.54
C LYS A 144 -23.79 7.94 -1.06
N LYS A 145 -24.43 7.14 -0.23
CA LYS A 145 -24.10 7.02 1.18
C LYS A 145 -22.92 6.07 1.35
N THR A 146 -21.78 6.63 1.70
CA THR A 146 -20.53 5.87 1.87
C THR A 146 -20.13 5.82 3.33
N ALA A 147 -20.15 4.64 3.92
CA ALA A 147 -19.62 4.37 5.25
C ALA A 147 -18.15 3.95 5.15
N ILE A 148 -17.29 4.52 6.00
CA ILE A 148 -15.86 4.21 6.06
C ILE A 148 -15.54 3.79 7.49
N THR A 149 -14.99 2.57 7.66
CA THR A 149 -14.56 2.08 8.97
C THR A 149 -13.12 2.46 9.24
N GLY A 150 -12.87 3.01 10.42
CA GLY A 150 -11.60 3.61 10.81
C GLY A 150 -11.48 5.09 10.39
N TYR A 151 -10.50 5.78 10.99
CA TYR A 151 -10.19 7.17 10.62
C TYR A 151 -8.68 7.44 10.68
N GLY A 152 -7.90 6.46 10.22
CA GLY A 152 -6.46 6.59 10.00
C GLY A 152 -6.14 7.36 8.70
N ARG A 153 -4.86 7.42 8.32
CA ARG A 153 -4.38 8.17 7.14
C ARG A 153 -5.13 7.81 5.85
N THR A 154 -5.26 6.52 5.57
CA THR A 154 -5.96 6.03 4.38
C THR A 154 -7.45 6.34 4.42
N ALA A 155 -8.11 6.13 5.58
CA ALA A 155 -9.52 6.47 5.75
C ALA A 155 -9.78 7.96 5.55
N LYS A 156 -8.91 8.84 6.07
CA LYS A 156 -9.00 10.30 5.89
C LYS A 156 -8.91 10.70 4.43
N ALA A 157 -7.95 10.14 3.70
CA ALA A 157 -7.78 10.41 2.27
C ALA A 157 -8.98 9.91 1.44
N ILE A 158 -9.52 8.73 1.77
CA ILE A 158 -10.71 8.20 1.09
C ILE A 158 -11.95 9.04 1.42
N ALA A 159 -12.12 9.45 2.67
CA ALA A 159 -13.24 10.29 3.08
C ALA A 159 -13.25 11.63 2.33
N GLU A 160 -12.08 12.26 2.20
CA GLU A 160 -11.89 13.50 1.43
C GLU A 160 -12.23 13.27 -0.05
N PHE A 161 -11.63 12.27 -0.68
CA PHE A 161 -11.89 11.91 -2.07
C PHE A 161 -13.37 11.63 -2.35
N MET A 162 -14.03 10.84 -1.50
CA MET A 162 -15.46 10.52 -1.66
C MET A 162 -16.32 11.76 -1.51
N LYS A 163 -16.03 12.62 -0.51
CA LYS A 163 -16.75 13.90 -0.30
C LYS A 163 -16.58 14.87 -1.46
N GLU A 164 -15.36 15.04 -1.98
CA GLU A 164 -15.05 15.90 -3.12
C GLU A 164 -15.79 15.45 -4.38
N ASN A 165 -16.08 14.16 -4.51
CA ASN A 165 -16.88 13.60 -5.61
C ASN A 165 -18.37 13.47 -5.26
N GLY A 166 -18.85 14.22 -4.26
CA GLY A 166 -20.27 14.38 -3.96
C GLY A 166 -20.91 13.27 -3.12
N ALA A 167 -20.16 12.29 -2.62
CA ALA A 167 -20.70 11.26 -1.73
C ALA A 167 -21.05 11.81 -0.34
N LYS A 168 -22.07 11.22 0.28
CA LYS A 168 -22.43 11.47 1.69
C LYS A 168 -21.62 10.53 2.57
N VAL A 169 -20.60 11.06 3.22
CA VAL A 169 -19.62 10.24 3.99
C VAL A 169 -20.02 10.12 5.45
N LEU A 170 -20.06 8.87 5.92
CA LEU A 170 -20.18 8.47 7.33
C LEU A 170 -18.87 7.84 7.79
N ILE A 171 -18.27 8.40 8.82
CA ILE A 171 -17.08 7.81 9.46
C ILE A 171 -17.48 7.00 10.68
N THR A 172 -16.97 5.80 10.76
CA THR A 172 -17.19 4.94 11.94
C THR A 172 -15.86 4.52 12.54
N ALA A 173 -15.66 4.82 13.81
CA ALA A 173 -14.43 4.51 14.53
C ALA A 173 -14.71 4.16 16.00
N ARG A 174 -13.71 3.54 16.64
CA ARG A 174 -13.77 3.22 18.08
C ARG A 174 -13.34 4.41 18.95
N ASP A 175 -12.38 5.20 18.43
CA ASP A 175 -11.78 6.30 19.17
C ASP A 175 -12.65 7.57 19.06
N PRO A 176 -13.15 8.10 20.19
CA PRO A 176 -13.93 9.35 20.21
C PRO A 176 -13.16 10.56 19.69
N HIS A 177 -11.83 10.62 19.88
CA HIS A 177 -11.01 11.70 19.37
C HIS A 177 -10.94 11.69 17.83
N ALA A 178 -10.83 10.51 17.24
CA ALA A 178 -10.89 10.35 15.79
C ALA A 178 -12.26 10.79 15.24
N LEU A 179 -13.35 10.47 15.92
CA LEU A 179 -14.70 10.90 15.54
C LEU A 179 -14.87 12.43 15.69
N ALA A 180 -14.36 13.03 16.76
CA ALA A 180 -14.38 14.48 16.95
C ALA A 180 -13.61 15.21 15.83
N ASP A 181 -12.48 14.66 15.38
CA ASP A 181 -11.72 15.19 14.24
C ASP A 181 -12.53 15.07 12.93
N ALA A 182 -13.22 13.95 12.72
CA ALA A 182 -14.10 13.76 11.58
C ALA A 182 -15.26 14.77 11.53
N VAL A 183 -15.88 15.06 12.67
CA VAL A 183 -16.94 16.09 12.79
C VAL A 183 -16.41 17.46 12.38
N LYS A 184 -15.21 17.86 12.84
CA LYS A 184 -14.58 19.13 12.46
C LYS A 184 -14.37 19.26 10.95
N LYS A 185 -14.19 18.12 10.25
CA LYS A 185 -14.09 18.05 8.79
C LYS A 185 -15.45 18.00 8.07
N GLY A 186 -16.55 18.03 8.84
CA GLY A 186 -17.91 18.03 8.32
C GLY A 186 -18.37 16.67 7.80
N TYR A 187 -17.90 15.58 8.39
CA TYR A 187 -18.40 14.22 8.17
C TYR A 187 -19.48 13.85 9.19
N SER A 188 -20.44 13.05 8.75
CA SER A 188 -21.31 12.32 9.67
C SER A 188 -20.49 11.26 10.40
N ILE A 189 -20.83 10.99 11.65
CA ILE A 189 -20.09 10.02 12.47
C ILE A 189 -21.02 9.00 13.10
N CYS A 190 -20.46 7.83 13.42
CA CYS A 190 -21.10 6.79 14.21
C CYS A 190 -20.03 6.02 15.01
N LEU A 191 -20.37 5.59 16.20
CA LEU A 191 -19.48 4.67 16.92
C LEU A 191 -19.49 3.31 16.22
N LEU A 192 -18.33 2.68 16.10
CA LEU A 192 -18.19 1.38 15.42
C LEU A 192 -19.05 0.28 16.03
N ARG A 193 -19.40 0.38 17.33
CA ARG A 193 -20.29 -0.57 18.01
C ARG A 193 -21.78 -0.41 17.66
N ASP A 194 -22.16 0.75 17.11
CA ASP A 194 -23.55 1.07 16.75
C ASP A 194 -23.79 0.69 15.28
N TYR A 195 -23.77 -0.62 15.02
CA TYR A 195 -23.84 -1.20 13.66
C TYR A 195 -25.04 -0.78 12.82
N ASP A 196 -26.14 -0.42 13.46
CA ASP A 196 -27.39 -0.06 12.77
C ASP A 196 -27.22 1.19 11.87
N CYS A 197 -26.33 2.12 12.25
CA CYS A 197 -26.06 3.29 11.45
C CYS A 197 -25.27 3.00 10.14
N ILE A 198 -24.59 1.85 10.09
CA ILE A 198 -23.86 1.38 8.89
C ILE A 198 -24.77 0.46 8.07
N ALA A 199 -25.51 -0.42 8.75
CA ALA A 199 -26.14 -1.57 8.14
C ALA A 199 -27.31 -1.23 7.22
N HIS A 200 -28.09 -0.20 7.56
CA HIS A 200 -29.37 0.04 6.90
C HIS A 200 -29.32 1.06 5.76
N ASP A 201 -28.23 1.82 5.62
CA ASP A 201 -28.26 3.04 4.80
C ASP A 201 -27.09 3.20 3.84
N ALA A 202 -26.01 2.40 3.98
CA ALA A 202 -24.83 2.52 3.14
C ALA A 202 -25.05 1.89 1.75
N ASP A 203 -24.75 2.64 0.70
CA ASP A 203 -24.61 2.13 -0.66
C ASP A 203 -23.23 1.51 -0.87
N ILE A 204 -22.22 2.09 -0.19
CA ILE A 204 -20.82 1.68 -0.24
C ILE A 204 -20.30 1.59 1.18
N LEU A 205 -19.70 0.46 1.55
CA LEU A 205 -18.99 0.29 2.82
C LEU A 205 -17.51 0.01 2.54
N ILE A 206 -16.63 0.89 3.03
CA ILE A 206 -15.19 0.77 2.82
C ILE A 206 -14.52 0.48 4.15
N ASN A 207 -13.92 -0.70 4.26
CA ASN A 207 -13.13 -1.05 5.44
C ASN A 207 -11.65 -0.68 5.26
N THR A 208 -11.11 0.02 6.26
CA THR A 208 -9.68 0.37 6.35
C THR A 208 -8.98 -0.23 7.58
N VAL A 209 -9.72 -0.90 8.45
CA VAL A 209 -9.22 -1.43 9.72
C VAL A 209 -8.68 -2.84 9.53
N PRO A 210 -7.40 -3.12 9.85
CA PRO A 210 -6.79 -4.44 9.70
C PRO A 210 -7.11 -5.35 10.90
N ALA A 211 -8.39 -5.54 11.17
CA ALA A 211 -8.92 -6.45 12.18
C ALA A 211 -10.34 -6.85 11.76
N GLU A 212 -10.75 -8.07 12.03
CA GLU A 212 -12.08 -8.58 11.70
C GLU A 212 -13.16 -7.83 12.49
N ILE A 213 -13.58 -6.69 11.91
CA ILE A 213 -14.58 -5.80 12.50
C ILE A 213 -15.93 -5.89 11.78
N ILE A 214 -15.96 -6.44 10.56
CA ILE A 214 -17.18 -6.69 9.80
C ILE A 214 -17.49 -8.19 9.91
N ASP A 215 -18.06 -8.55 11.04
CA ASP A 215 -18.38 -9.92 11.41
C ASP A 215 -19.77 -10.35 10.91
N LYS A 216 -20.18 -11.58 11.26
CA LYS A 216 -21.50 -12.14 10.91
C LYS A 216 -22.67 -11.27 11.39
N ASN A 217 -22.53 -10.55 12.52
CA ASN A 217 -23.60 -9.73 13.06
C ASN A 217 -23.83 -8.50 12.18
N ILE A 218 -22.76 -7.89 11.69
CA ILE A 218 -22.85 -6.78 10.72
C ILE A 218 -23.33 -7.30 9.37
N LEU A 219 -22.72 -8.36 8.83
CA LEU A 219 -23.05 -8.92 7.52
C LEU A 219 -24.52 -9.30 7.40
N SER A 220 -25.10 -9.85 8.47
CA SER A 220 -26.52 -10.25 8.48
C SER A 220 -27.50 -9.07 8.38
N ARG A 221 -27.06 -7.85 8.74
CA ARG A 221 -27.88 -6.62 8.76
C ARG A 221 -27.65 -5.73 7.57
N LEU A 222 -26.55 -5.94 6.81
CA LEU A 222 -26.26 -5.15 5.62
C LEU A 222 -27.33 -5.32 4.55
N ARG A 223 -27.63 -4.25 3.84
CA ARG A 223 -28.43 -4.29 2.61
C ARG A 223 -27.74 -5.19 1.58
N LYS A 224 -28.52 -5.95 0.81
CA LYS A 224 -27.97 -6.90 -0.17
C LYS A 224 -27.37 -6.22 -1.40
N ASP A 225 -27.71 -4.98 -1.63
CA ASP A 225 -27.20 -4.14 -2.73
C ASP A 225 -26.00 -3.26 -2.33
N VAL A 226 -25.51 -3.36 -1.09
CA VAL A 226 -24.29 -2.66 -0.64
C VAL A 226 -23.05 -3.23 -1.35
N LEU A 227 -22.16 -2.35 -1.78
CA LEU A 227 -20.82 -2.74 -2.19
C LEU A 227 -19.85 -2.63 -1.00
N LEU A 228 -19.35 -3.76 -0.52
CA LEU A 228 -18.35 -3.81 0.56
C LEU A 228 -16.94 -3.90 -0.03
N ILE A 229 -16.09 -2.93 0.28
CA ILE A 229 -14.70 -2.88 -0.19
C ILE A 229 -13.76 -2.97 1.01
N ASP A 230 -12.96 -4.03 1.08
CA ASP A 230 -11.92 -4.19 2.10
C ASP A 230 -10.55 -3.84 1.54
N ILE A 231 -9.99 -2.72 2.00
CA ILE A 231 -8.64 -2.25 1.63
C ILE A 231 -7.60 -2.47 2.74
N ALA A 232 -8.04 -3.01 3.87
CA ALA A 232 -7.17 -3.25 5.01
C ALA A 232 -6.08 -4.28 4.69
N SER A 233 -4.88 -4.06 5.24
CA SER A 233 -3.81 -5.06 5.21
C SER A 233 -4.17 -6.29 6.06
N PRO A 234 -3.50 -7.43 5.91
CA PRO A 234 -3.69 -8.58 6.80
C PRO A 234 -3.60 -8.17 8.29
N PRO A 235 -4.44 -8.75 9.17
CA PRO A 235 -5.32 -9.91 8.96
C PRO A 235 -6.66 -9.60 8.27
N PHE A 236 -6.86 -8.41 7.68
CA PHE A 236 -8.05 -7.97 6.98
C PHE A 236 -9.23 -7.63 7.92
N GLY A 237 -10.27 -6.99 7.38
CA GLY A 237 -11.41 -6.53 8.18
C GLY A 237 -12.69 -7.32 7.94
N VAL A 238 -12.72 -8.17 6.93
CA VAL A 238 -13.87 -9.00 6.58
C VAL A 238 -13.42 -10.33 5.96
N ASP A 239 -14.13 -11.39 6.26
CA ASP A 239 -14.06 -12.64 5.50
C ASP A 239 -14.95 -12.51 4.24
N ILE A 240 -14.32 -12.52 3.06
CA ILE A 240 -15.00 -12.36 1.77
C ILE A 240 -15.95 -13.56 1.51
N GLY A 241 -15.51 -14.79 1.85
CA GLY A 241 -16.34 -15.99 1.68
C GLY A 241 -17.58 -15.97 2.58
N LEU A 242 -17.41 -15.50 3.80
CA LEU A 242 -18.53 -15.29 4.72
C LEU A 242 -19.49 -14.21 4.18
N ALA A 243 -18.97 -13.07 3.70
CA ALA A 243 -19.79 -12.01 3.11
C ALA A 243 -20.62 -12.53 1.92
N ASP A 244 -20.01 -13.32 1.03
CA ASP A 244 -20.68 -13.96 -0.10
C ASP A 244 -21.82 -14.89 0.36
N SER A 245 -21.61 -15.67 1.43
CA SER A 245 -22.65 -16.54 2.01
C SER A 245 -23.87 -15.77 2.55
N TYR A 246 -23.68 -14.50 2.90
CA TYR A 246 -24.76 -13.56 3.26
C TYR A 246 -25.34 -12.81 2.04
N GLY A 247 -24.87 -13.11 0.81
CA GLY A 247 -25.31 -12.44 -0.41
C GLY A 247 -24.84 -10.98 -0.50
N ILE A 248 -23.70 -10.64 0.12
CA ILE A 248 -23.10 -9.33 0.08
C ILE A 248 -21.98 -9.31 -0.98
N ASN A 249 -22.06 -8.38 -1.92
CA ASN A 249 -20.96 -8.15 -2.86
C ASN A 249 -19.77 -7.53 -2.13
N ALA A 250 -18.78 -8.36 -1.79
CA ALA A 250 -17.59 -7.95 -1.05
C ALA A 250 -16.32 -8.12 -1.90
N VAL A 251 -15.48 -7.09 -1.92
CA VAL A 251 -14.26 -7.04 -2.75
C VAL A 251 -13.05 -6.73 -1.87
N ARG A 252 -12.00 -7.54 -1.95
CA ARG A 252 -10.69 -7.22 -1.36
C ARG A 252 -9.85 -6.41 -2.35
N ALA A 253 -9.51 -5.19 -1.98
CA ALA A 253 -8.87 -4.22 -2.86
C ALA A 253 -7.50 -3.77 -2.32
N LEU A 254 -6.51 -4.67 -2.41
CA LEU A 254 -5.15 -4.43 -1.92
C LEU A 254 -4.23 -3.85 -2.99
N GLY A 255 -3.26 -3.02 -2.54
CA GLY A 255 -2.17 -2.51 -3.38
C GLY A 255 -2.66 -1.66 -4.55
N LEU A 256 -3.70 -0.86 -4.34
CA LEU A 256 -4.35 -0.06 -5.38
C LEU A 256 -3.38 0.82 -6.18
N PRO A 257 -2.42 1.55 -5.57
CA PRO A 257 -1.45 2.35 -6.32
C PRO A 257 -0.63 1.53 -7.31
N GLY A 258 -0.10 0.38 -6.89
CA GLY A 258 0.69 -0.49 -7.77
C GLY A 258 -0.12 -1.12 -8.91
N LYS A 259 -1.44 -1.26 -8.75
CA LYS A 259 -2.33 -1.86 -9.74
C LYS A 259 -2.87 -0.86 -10.76
N TYR A 260 -3.19 0.35 -10.31
CA TYR A 260 -3.98 1.30 -11.10
C TYR A 260 -3.27 2.63 -11.38
N ALA A 261 -2.19 2.92 -10.66
CA ALA A 261 -1.38 4.11 -10.82
C ALA A 261 0.11 3.82 -10.54
N PRO A 262 0.71 2.81 -11.23
CA PRO A 262 2.09 2.42 -10.97
C PRO A 262 3.11 3.52 -11.28
N GLU A 263 2.82 4.39 -12.24
CA GLU A 263 3.69 5.51 -12.61
C GLU A 263 3.76 6.55 -11.48
N GLU A 264 2.61 6.99 -10.97
CA GLU A 264 2.53 7.93 -9.86
C GLU A 264 3.15 7.33 -8.59
N ALA A 265 2.88 6.05 -8.32
CA ALA A 265 3.49 5.36 -7.19
C ALA A 265 5.01 5.19 -7.35
N GLY A 266 5.49 4.95 -8.56
CA GLY A 266 6.92 4.94 -8.89
C GLY A 266 7.58 6.33 -8.69
N ARG A 267 6.88 7.41 -9.03
CA ARG A 267 7.33 8.79 -8.77
C ARG A 267 7.47 9.09 -7.28
N LEU A 268 6.58 8.56 -6.43
CA LEU A 268 6.72 8.70 -4.98
C LEU A 268 8.01 8.04 -4.48
N ILE A 269 8.33 6.83 -4.98
CA ILE A 269 9.59 6.15 -4.64
C ILE A 269 10.80 6.95 -5.18
N PHE A 270 10.73 7.41 -6.42
CA PHE A 270 11.81 8.22 -7.04
C PHE A 270 12.09 9.49 -6.23
N LYS A 271 11.05 10.24 -5.83
CA LYS A 271 11.16 11.43 -4.98
C LYS A 271 11.94 11.15 -3.68
N LYS A 272 11.73 9.99 -3.08
CA LYS A 272 12.42 9.57 -1.84
C LYS A 272 13.83 9.05 -2.09
N ALA A 273 14.07 8.45 -3.24
CA ALA A 273 15.41 7.99 -3.62
C ALA A 273 16.32 9.13 -4.09
N GLN A 274 15.76 10.19 -4.66
CA GLN A 274 16.48 11.32 -5.27
C GLN A 274 17.56 11.95 -4.37
N PRO A 275 17.33 12.22 -3.07
CA PRO A 275 18.37 12.76 -2.18
C PRO A 275 19.55 11.80 -1.94
N LEU A 276 19.39 10.53 -2.28
CA LEU A 276 20.38 9.47 -2.08
C LEU A 276 21.21 9.20 -3.34
N LEU A 277 20.74 9.67 -4.52
CA LEU A 277 21.41 9.55 -5.81
C LEU A 277 22.65 10.49 -5.88
#